data_523032934a8ae293179f8dcc5235a1d3
#
_entry.id   523032934a8ae293179f8dcc5235a1d3
#
_cell.length_a   1.000
_cell.length_b   1.000
_cell.length_c   1.000
_cell.angle_alpha   90.00
_cell.angle_beta   90.00
_cell.angle_gamma   90.00
#
_symmetry.space_group_name_H-M   'P 1'
#
loop_
_entity.id
_entity.type
_entity.pdbx_description
1 polymer ?
#
loop_
_entity_poly.entity_id
_entity_poly.type
_entity_poly.pdbx_seq_one_letter_code
_entity_poly.pdbx_strand_id
1 'polypeptide(L)'
;MLILILALFSLQAAPGQAPPDIRNFLQVTPEFCTGGQPRLEHFSKLKADGVKAVLNLRQPTEHRAEEEKQAVEAAGLKYFNIPVNYQNPSDADVDRFLTITDDPANRPMFIHCTAAIRVGAFWMIRRVLRDGMTLDAALAEAKKVGLREAPHLEQFVRAYIASHKT
;
A
#
# COMPACT_ATOMS: atom_id res chain seq x y z
N MET A 1 -33.32 27.28 32.06
CA MET A 1 -32.47 26.09 32.12
C MET A 1 -31.77 25.96 30.75
N LEU A 2 -30.57 26.48 30.64
CA LEU A 2 -29.83 26.60 29.36
C LEU A 2 -28.99 25.34 29.21
N ILE A 3 -29.28 24.49 28.21
CA ILE A 3 -28.51 23.27 27.92
C ILE A 3 -27.35 23.65 27.02
N LEU A 4 -26.16 23.63 27.58
CA LEU A 4 -24.91 23.86 26.86
C LEU A 4 -24.55 22.54 26.13
N ILE A 5 -24.75 22.50 24.82
CA ILE A 5 -24.30 21.38 23.98
C ILE A 5 -22.82 21.58 23.71
N LEU A 6 -21.96 20.81 24.41
CA LEU A 6 -20.54 20.74 24.10
C LEU A 6 -20.37 19.91 22.82
N ALA A 7 -20.11 20.57 21.70
CA ALA A 7 -19.68 19.90 20.48
C ALA A 7 -18.23 19.41 20.68
N LEU A 8 -18.07 18.10 20.85
CA LEU A 8 -16.76 17.44 20.78
C LEU A 8 -16.28 17.47 19.32
N PHE A 9 -15.48 18.48 19.00
CA PHE A 9 -14.70 18.46 17.78
C PHE A 9 -13.62 17.37 17.91
N SER A 10 -13.86 16.22 17.27
CA SER A 10 -12.80 15.24 17.05
C SER A 10 -11.73 15.89 16.19
N LEU A 11 -10.60 16.23 16.79
CA LEU A 11 -9.42 16.69 16.10
C LEU A 11 -8.89 15.50 15.28
N GLN A 12 -9.35 15.34 14.04
CA GLN A 12 -8.74 14.43 13.09
C GLN A 12 -7.35 14.97 12.78
N ALA A 13 -6.32 14.26 13.26
CA ALA A 13 -4.95 14.55 12.89
C ALA A 13 -4.88 14.55 11.35
N ALA A 14 -4.36 15.64 10.79
CA ALA A 14 -4.04 15.71 9.38
C ALA A 14 -3.14 14.52 9.01
N PRO A 15 -3.31 13.89 7.83
CA PRO A 15 -2.46 12.80 7.39
C PRO A 15 -1.01 13.27 7.51
N GLY A 16 -0.23 12.54 8.31
CA GLY A 16 1.15 12.89 8.60
C GLY A 16 1.96 13.01 7.31
N GLN A 17 2.84 14.00 7.27
CA GLN A 17 3.70 14.20 6.12
C GLN A 17 4.69 13.05 6.05
N ALA A 18 4.79 12.45 4.85
CA ALA A 18 5.69 11.32 4.58
C ALA A 18 7.09 11.53 5.13
N PRO A 19 7.77 10.47 5.56
CA PRO A 19 9.21 10.53 5.77
C PRO A 19 9.88 10.99 4.47
N PRO A 20 10.68 12.08 4.48
CA PRO A 20 11.18 12.71 3.26
C PRO A 20 12.03 11.79 2.37
N ASP A 21 12.53 10.69 2.93
CA ASP A 21 13.48 9.80 2.26
C ASP A 21 12.92 8.50 1.73
N ILE A 22 11.61 8.28 1.78
CA ILE A 22 11.01 7.10 1.13
C ILE A 22 10.78 7.40 -0.35
N ARG A 23 11.54 6.70 -1.20
CA ARG A 23 11.44 6.85 -2.65
C ARG A 23 10.01 6.61 -3.13
N ASN A 24 9.51 7.48 -4.01
CA ASN A 24 8.17 7.40 -4.58
C ASN A 24 7.06 7.27 -3.52
N PHE A 25 7.23 7.89 -2.36
CA PHE A 25 6.17 7.93 -1.37
C PHE A 25 4.96 8.71 -1.90
N LEU A 26 3.77 8.14 -1.69
CA LEU A 26 2.51 8.77 -2.07
C LEU A 26 1.43 8.41 -1.05
N GLN A 27 0.77 9.41 -0.47
CA GLN A 27 -0.50 9.21 0.22
C GLN A 27 -1.59 9.12 -0.85
N VAL A 28 -2.08 7.90 -1.12
CA VAL A 28 -3.04 7.67 -2.22
C VAL A 28 -4.46 7.94 -1.75
N THR A 29 -4.80 7.47 -0.55
CA THR A 29 -6.08 7.72 0.12
C THR A 29 -5.81 7.92 1.61
N PRO A 30 -6.77 8.38 2.43
CA PRO A 30 -6.59 8.43 3.88
C PRO A 30 -6.22 7.07 4.52
N GLU A 31 -6.60 5.97 3.88
CA GLU A 31 -6.36 4.61 4.38
C GLU A 31 -5.11 3.95 3.82
N PHE A 32 -4.51 4.49 2.75
CA PHE A 32 -3.38 3.85 2.06
C PHE A 32 -2.32 4.85 1.66
N CYS A 33 -1.09 4.57 2.07
CA CYS A 33 0.11 5.20 1.53
C CYS A 33 1.02 4.13 0.89
N THR A 34 1.78 4.55 -0.09
CA THR A 34 2.61 3.66 -0.91
C THR A 34 4.02 4.21 -1.05
N GLY A 35 4.98 3.35 -1.41
CA GLY A 35 6.34 3.82 -1.64
C GLY A 35 7.30 2.74 -2.12
N GLY A 36 8.55 3.14 -2.27
CA GLY A 36 9.69 2.23 -2.39
C GLY A 36 10.14 1.73 -1.01
N GLN A 37 11.30 1.07 -0.98
CA GLN A 37 11.86 0.51 0.26
C GLN A 37 12.13 1.60 1.29
N PRO A 38 11.50 1.54 2.48
CA PRO A 38 11.83 2.42 3.59
C PRO A 38 13.13 2.00 4.28
N ARG A 39 13.78 2.90 5.00
CA ARG A 39 14.77 2.56 6.01
C ARG A 39 14.07 2.09 7.29
N LEU A 40 14.77 1.31 8.13
CA LEU A 40 14.16 0.70 9.32
C LEU A 40 13.64 1.76 10.32
N GLU A 41 14.31 2.90 10.43
CA GLU A 41 13.88 4.01 11.30
C GLU A 41 12.58 4.68 10.85
N HIS A 42 12.17 4.52 9.59
CA HIS A 42 10.92 5.11 9.10
C HIS A 42 9.67 4.46 9.69
N PHE A 43 9.75 3.22 10.16
CA PHE A 43 8.57 2.52 10.70
C PHE A 43 8.02 3.18 11.96
N SER A 44 8.89 3.69 12.84
CA SER A 44 8.46 4.44 14.02
C SER A 44 7.69 5.71 13.65
N LYS A 45 8.14 6.41 12.59
CA LYS A 45 7.42 7.58 12.09
C LYS A 45 6.10 7.20 11.43
N LEU A 46 6.07 6.17 10.59
CA LEU A 46 4.82 5.67 10.00
C LEU A 46 3.80 5.32 11.09
N LYS A 47 4.25 4.71 12.20
CA LYS A 47 3.39 4.45 13.35
C LYS A 47 2.85 5.73 13.99
N ALA A 48 3.71 6.72 14.18
CA ALA A 48 3.32 8.02 14.74
C ALA A 48 2.31 8.75 13.84
N ASP A 49 2.42 8.56 12.52
CA ASP A 49 1.50 9.09 11.51
C ASP A 49 0.17 8.28 11.40
N GLY A 50 -0.04 7.28 12.27
CA GLY A 50 -1.29 6.53 12.38
C GLY A 50 -1.37 5.26 11.53
N VAL A 51 -0.30 4.88 10.82
CA VAL A 51 -0.25 3.59 10.10
C VAL A 51 -0.40 2.44 11.09
N LYS A 52 -1.13 1.40 10.71
CA LYS A 52 -1.37 0.19 11.52
C LYS A 52 -0.65 -1.03 10.97
N ALA A 53 -0.43 -1.08 9.66
CA ALA A 53 0.17 -2.23 9.00
C ALA A 53 1.12 -1.83 7.87
N VAL A 54 2.11 -2.67 7.62
CA VAL A 54 3.03 -2.59 6.50
C VAL A 54 2.87 -3.83 5.64
N LEU A 55 2.69 -3.63 4.33
CA LEU A 55 2.66 -4.71 3.33
C LEU A 55 3.87 -4.57 2.40
N ASN A 56 4.78 -5.54 2.48
CA ASN A 56 5.98 -5.63 1.66
C ASN A 56 5.76 -6.59 0.49
N LEU A 57 5.92 -6.12 -0.74
CA LEU A 57 5.80 -6.94 -1.97
C LEU A 57 7.15 -7.46 -2.49
N ARG A 58 8.23 -7.35 -1.71
CA ARG A 58 9.57 -7.79 -2.12
C ARG A 58 9.78 -9.27 -1.81
N GLN A 59 10.58 -9.91 -2.66
CA GLN A 59 11.06 -11.26 -2.37
C GLN A 59 12.12 -11.21 -1.25
N PRO A 60 12.23 -12.22 -0.40
CA PRO A 60 13.23 -12.28 0.68
C PRO A 60 14.67 -12.15 0.16
N THR A 61 14.95 -12.59 -1.06
CA THR A 61 16.26 -12.48 -1.72
C THR A 61 16.64 -11.06 -2.11
N GLU A 62 15.69 -10.13 -2.15
CA GLU A 62 15.93 -8.74 -2.53
C GLU A 62 16.30 -7.84 -1.34
N HIS A 63 16.07 -8.28 -0.12
CA HIS A 63 16.23 -7.46 1.08
C HIS A 63 16.36 -8.32 2.33
N ARG A 64 16.67 -7.68 3.45
CA ARG A 64 16.74 -8.31 4.77
C ARG A 64 15.33 -8.43 5.37
N ALA A 65 14.53 -9.38 4.87
CA ALA A 65 13.13 -9.54 5.21
C ALA A 65 12.89 -9.68 6.71
N GLU A 66 13.74 -10.43 7.39
CA GLU A 66 13.60 -10.67 8.83
C GLU A 66 13.91 -9.40 9.64
N GLU A 67 14.95 -8.65 9.29
CA GLU A 67 15.28 -7.38 9.96
C GLU A 67 14.16 -6.35 9.78
N GLU A 68 13.57 -6.29 8.61
CA GLU A 68 12.44 -5.40 8.34
C GLU A 68 11.22 -5.81 9.16
N LYS A 69 10.89 -7.10 9.18
CA LYS A 69 9.79 -7.62 10.00
C LYS A 69 9.96 -7.24 11.47
N GLN A 70 11.15 -7.50 12.03
CA GLN A 70 11.46 -7.16 13.42
C GLN A 70 11.32 -5.66 13.70
N ALA A 71 11.78 -4.79 12.79
CA ALA A 71 11.67 -3.35 12.94
C ALA A 71 10.22 -2.85 12.86
N VAL A 72 9.42 -3.42 11.95
CA VAL A 72 7.98 -3.11 11.83
C VAL A 72 7.23 -3.52 13.10
N GLU A 73 7.45 -4.76 13.58
CA GLU A 73 6.82 -5.28 14.78
C GLU A 73 7.27 -4.53 16.04
N ALA A 74 8.56 -4.18 16.15
CA ALA A 74 9.10 -3.35 17.24
C ALA A 74 8.47 -1.95 17.27
N ALA A 75 8.12 -1.39 16.11
CA ALA A 75 7.37 -0.13 16.02
C ALA A 75 5.87 -0.28 16.37
N GLY A 76 5.40 -1.49 16.69
CA GLY A 76 3.99 -1.77 17.00
C GLY A 76 3.08 -1.75 15.77
N LEU A 77 3.60 -2.11 14.61
CA LEU A 77 2.89 -2.26 13.34
C LEU A 77 2.70 -3.75 13.02
N LYS A 78 1.62 -4.09 12.30
CA LYS A 78 1.47 -5.42 11.71
C LYS A 78 2.38 -5.51 10.49
N TYR A 79 3.03 -6.65 10.28
CA TYR A 79 3.84 -6.92 9.10
C TYR A 79 3.23 -8.01 8.22
N PHE A 80 3.12 -7.71 6.93
CA PHE A 80 2.73 -8.66 5.90
C PHE A 80 3.78 -8.69 4.80
N ASN A 81 4.06 -9.87 4.27
CA ASN A 81 4.91 -10.03 3.09
C ASN A 81 4.22 -10.93 2.05
N ILE A 82 4.14 -10.41 0.84
CA ILE A 82 3.79 -11.17 -0.36
C ILE A 82 5.02 -11.13 -1.27
N PRO A 83 5.74 -12.25 -1.45
CA PRO A 83 6.98 -12.27 -2.22
C PRO A 83 6.70 -12.27 -3.73
N VAL A 84 6.22 -11.15 -4.25
CA VAL A 84 5.85 -10.98 -5.66
C VAL A 84 7.10 -11.07 -6.55
N ASN A 85 7.12 -12.05 -7.45
CA ASN A 85 8.14 -12.10 -8.49
C ASN A 85 7.91 -10.97 -9.50
N TYR A 86 8.91 -10.09 -9.64
CA TYR A 86 8.80 -8.92 -10.53
C TYR A 86 8.58 -9.31 -11.99
N GLN A 87 9.24 -10.37 -12.47
CA GLN A 87 9.15 -10.81 -13.87
C GLN A 87 7.92 -11.67 -14.14
N ASN A 88 7.43 -12.37 -13.14
CA ASN A 88 6.33 -13.31 -13.29
C ASN A 88 5.44 -13.32 -12.03
N PRO A 89 4.64 -12.26 -11.79
CA PRO A 89 3.67 -12.24 -10.69
C PRO A 89 2.58 -13.29 -10.91
N SER A 90 1.97 -13.77 -9.84
CA SER A 90 0.91 -14.77 -9.90
C SER A 90 -0.45 -14.21 -9.47
N ASP A 91 -1.53 -14.83 -9.95
CA ASP A 91 -2.90 -14.51 -9.52
C ASP A 91 -3.05 -14.72 -8.00
N ALA A 92 -2.42 -15.75 -7.44
CA ALA A 92 -2.43 -15.99 -6.00
C ALA A 92 -1.80 -14.86 -5.18
N ASP A 93 -0.77 -14.16 -5.72
CA ASP A 93 -0.21 -12.98 -5.07
C ASP A 93 -1.21 -11.84 -5.04
N VAL A 94 -1.99 -11.67 -6.13
CA VAL A 94 -3.05 -10.66 -6.20
C VAL A 94 -4.18 -10.98 -5.22
N ASP A 95 -4.62 -12.23 -5.16
CA ASP A 95 -5.69 -12.66 -4.25
C ASP A 95 -5.31 -12.39 -2.78
N ARG A 96 -4.06 -12.70 -2.41
CA ARG A 96 -3.53 -12.37 -1.07
C ARG A 96 -3.44 -10.86 -0.83
N PHE A 97 -3.01 -10.10 -1.84
CA PHE A 97 -2.96 -8.64 -1.75
C PHE A 97 -4.34 -8.05 -1.51
N LEU A 98 -5.34 -8.47 -2.27
CA LEU A 98 -6.71 -8.01 -2.09
C LEU A 98 -7.25 -8.41 -0.71
N THR A 99 -7.06 -9.65 -0.27
CA THR A 99 -7.48 -10.12 1.05
C THR A 99 -6.90 -9.27 2.18
N ILE A 100 -5.58 -8.99 2.15
CA ILE A 100 -4.90 -8.20 3.20
C ILE A 100 -5.37 -6.75 3.18
N THR A 101 -5.52 -6.16 2.00
CA THR A 101 -5.92 -4.75 1.84
C THR A 101 -7.42 -4.54 2.02
N ASP A 102 -8.26 -5.55 1.89
CA ASP A 102 -9.70 -5.47 2.15
C ASP A 102 -10.04 -5.46 3.64
N ASP A 103 -9.18 -6.04 4.50
CA ASP A 103 -9.40 -6.06 5.95
C ASP A 103 -9.25 -4.65 6.57
N PRO A 104 -10.34 -4.06 7.09
CA PRO A 104 -10.30 -2.73 7.71
C PRO A 104 -9.42 -2.67 8.96
N ALA A 105 -9.16 -3.81 9.64
CA ALA A 105 -8.28 -3.86 10.80
C ALA A 105 -6.81 -3.63 10.46
N ASN A 106 -6.45 -3.67 9.17
CA ASN A 106 -5.10 -3.41 8.69
C ASN A 106 -4.89 -1.95 8.21
N ARG A 107 -5.92 -1.10 8.28
CA ARG A 107 -5.86 0.28 7.77
C ARG A 107 -5.75 1.31 8.89
N PRO A 108 -5.06 2.42 8.71
CA PRO A 108 -4.27 2.82 7.55
C PRO A 108 -3.06 1.91 7.32
N MET A 109 -2.70 1.67 6.04
CA MET A 109 -1.64 0.74 5.64
C MET A 109 -0.60 1.43 4.75
N PHE A 110 0.68 1.11 4.99
CA PHE A 110 1.78 1.43 4.08
C PHE A 110 2.12 0.20 3.23
N ILE A 111 2.10 0.38 1.91
CA ILE A 111 2.39 -0.68 0.94
C ILE A 111 3.66 -0.32 0.17
N HIS A 112 4.63 -1.22 0.14
CA HIS A 112 5.88 -0.92 -0.55
C HIS A 112 6.48 -2.12 -1.31
N CYS A 113 7.42 -1.78 -2.17
CA CYS A 113 8.38 -2.72 -2.75
C CYS A 113 9.74 -2.01 -2.88
N THR A 114 10.59 -2.32 -3.86
CA THR A 114 11.88 -1.65 -4.05
C THR A 114 11.71 -0.18 -4.51
N ALA A 115 10.86 0.05 -5.51
CA ALA A 115 10.66 1.36 -6.14
C ALA A 115 9.19 1.68 -6.44
N ALA A 116 8.25 1.05 -5.74
CA ALA A 116 6.81 1.16 -5.89
C ALA A 116 6.22 0.65 -7.24
N ILE A 117 7.00 0.01 -8.11
CA ILE A 117 6.51 -0.46 -9.42
C ILE A 117 5.49 -1.60 -9.26
N ARG A 118 5.81 -2.66 -8.47
CA ARG A 118 4.87 -3.75 -8.16
C ARG A 118 3.66 -3.24 -7.39
N VAL A 119 3.88 -2.28 -6.50
CA VAL A 119 2.78 -1.63 -5.76
C VAL A 119 1.82 -0.97 -6.73
N GLY A 120 2.30 -0.16 -7.68
CA GLY A 120 1.45 0.49 -8.67
C GLY A 120 0.66 -0.52 -9.51
N ALA A 121 1.26 -1.64 -9.89
CA ALA A 121 0.58 -2.70 -10.63
C ALA A 121 -0.57 -3.32 -9.83
N PHE A 122 -0.32 -3.75 -8.61
CA PHE A 122 -1.34 -4.38 -7.75
C PHE A 122 -2.39 -3.38 -7.27
N TRP A 123 -1.98 -2.12 -7.06
CA TRP A 123 -2.89 -1.04 -6.73
C TRP A 123 -3.90 -0.77 -7.84
N MET A 124 -3.48 -0.81 -9.12
CA MET A 124 -4.39 -0.71 -10.27
C MET A 124 -5.51 -1.75 -10.23
N ILE A 125 -5.17 -2.99 -9.89
CA ILE A 125 -6.18 -4.07 -9.77
C ILE A 125 -7.19 -3.72 -8.68
N ARG A 126 -6.71 -3.34 -7.49
CA ARG A 126 -7.58 -2.96 -6.38
C ARG A 126 -8.54 -1.84 -6.78
N ARG A 127 -8.02 -0.77 -7.41
CA ARG A 127 -8.84 0.39 -7.78
C ARG A 127 -9.95 0.03 -8.76
N VAL A 128 -9.69 -0.90 -9.68
CA VAL A 128 -10.74 -1.36 -10.61
C VAL A 128 -11.72 -2.31 -9.93
N LEU A 129 -11.22 -3.34 -9.24
CA LEU A 129 -12.06 -4.44 -8.76
C LEU A 129 -12.76 -4.16 -7.42
N ARG A 130 -12.25 -3.23 -6.60
CA ARG A 130 -12.82 -2.92 -5.27
C ARG A 130 -13.43 -1.53 -5.21
N ASP A 131 -12.78 -0.56 -5.87
CA ASP A 131 -13.18 0.83 -5.75
C ASP A 131 -13.96 1.33 -7.00
N GLY A 132 -14.19 0.44 -7.98
CA GLY A 132 -15.01 0.71 -9.17
C GLY A 132 -14.43 1.73 -10.14
N MET A 133 -13.13 2.03 -10.07
CA MET A 133 -12.51 2.96 -11.01
C MET A 133 -12.51 2.39 -12.43
N THR A 134 -12.58 3.30 -13.42
CA THR A 134 -12.32 2.92 -14.80
C THR A 134 -10.87 2.47 -14.97
N LEU A 135 -10.62 1.63 -15.97
CA LEU A 135 -9.28 1.11 -16.24
C LEU A 135 -8.27 2.24 -16.49
N ASP A 136 -8.68 3.27 -17.25
CA ASP A 136 -7.82 4.40 -17.58
C ASP A 136 -7.50 5.27 -16.37
N ALA A 137 -8.49 5.53 -15.51
CA ALA A 137 -8.28 6.30 -14.28
C ALA A 137 -7.36 5.53 -13.30
N ALA A 138 -7.58 4.22 -13.16
CA ALA A 138 -6.75 3.37 -12.32
C ALA A 138 -5.31 3.27 -12.85
N LEU A 139 -5.11 3.19 -14.17
CA LEU A 139 -3.78 3.22 -14.78
C LEU A 139 -3.08 4.57 -14.54
N ALA A 140 -3.80 5.68 -14.69
CA ALA A 140 -3.22 7.00 -14.43
C ALA A 140 -2.77 7.15 -12.98
N GLU A 141 -3.54 6.63 -12.02
CA GLU A 141 -3.16 6.62 -10.60
C GLU A 141 -2.00 5.65 -10.33
N ALA A 142 -2.02 4.43 -10.91
CA ALA A 142 -0.94 3.46 -10.80
C ALA A 142 0.42 3.99 -11.27
N LYS A 143 0.41 4.80 -12.34
CA LYS A 143 1.62 5.50 -12.82
C LYS A 143 2.14 6.52 -11.81
N LYS A 144 1.26 7.23 -11.11
CA LYS A 144 1.66 8.14 -10.01
C LYS A 144 2.24 7.38 -8.83
N VAL A 145 1.67 6.22 -8.49
CA VAL A 145 2.21 5.32 -7.46
C VAL A 145 3.59 4.82 -7.83
N GLY A 146 3.82 4.42 -9.08
CA GLY A 146 5.13 3.96 -9.51
C GLY A 146 5.15 3.00 -10.68
N LEU A 147 4.01 2.60 -11.24
CA LEU A 147 3.96 1.71 -12.40
C LEU A 147 4.50 2.43 -13.64
N ARG A 148 5.76 2.18 -13.96
CA ARG A 148 6.45 2.74 -15.12
C ARG A 148 7.50 1.78 -15.63
N GLU A 149 7.76 1.80 -16.94
CA GLU A 149 8.79 0.98 -17.60
C GLU A 149 8.67 -0.52 -17.30
N ALA A 150 7.43 -1.01 -17.10
CA ALA A 150 7.12 -2.39 -16.77
C ALA A 150 5.92 -2.91 -17.57
N PRO A 151 6.03 -2.98 -18.92
CA PRO A 151 4.90 -3.38 -19.77
C PRO A 151 4.39 -4.78 -19.47
N HIS A 152 5.24 -5.70 -19.01
CA HIS A 152 4.85 -7.05 -18.60
C HIS A 152 3.93 -7.04 -17.37
N LEU A 153 4.18 -6.15 -16.39
CA LEU A 153 3.29 -5.98 -15.23
C LEU A 153 1.96 -5.36 -15.65
N GLU A 154 1.98 -4.36 -16.52
CA GLU A 154 0.73 -3.78 -17.03
C GLU A 154 -0.10 -4.81 -17.79
N GLN A 155 0.54 -5.65 -18.61
CA GLN A 155 -0.14 -6.73 -19.33
C GLN A 155 -0.75 -7.76 -18.35
N PHE A 156 0.00 -8.19 -17.34
CA PHE A 156 -0.49 -9.09 -16.29
C PHE A 156 -1.72 -8.52 -15.58
N VAL A 157 -1.64 -7.25 -15.14
CA VAL A 157 -2.72 -6.56 -14.44
C VAL A 157 -3.98 -6.47 -15.29
N ARG A 158 -3.85 -6.12 -16.58
CA ARG A 158 -4.99 -6.05 -17.51
C ARG A 158 -5.64 -7.42 -17.71
N ALA A 159 -4.84 -8.48 -17.83
CA ALA A 159 -5.33 -9.84 -17.97
C ALA A 159 -6.09 -10.28 -16.71
N TYR A 160 -5.51 -10.06 -15.53
CA TYR A 160 -6.16 -10.37 -14.25
C TYR A 160 -7.50 -9.62 -14.10
N ILE A 161 -7.52 -8.31 -14.36
CA ILE A 161 -8.76 -7.52 -14.28
C ILE A 161 -9.82 -8.05 -15.26
N ALA A 162 -9.43 -8.36 -16.49
CA ALA A 162 -10.37 -8.85 -17.50
C ALA A 162 -11.02 -10.16 -17.11
N SER A 163 -10.28 -11.07 -16.45
CA SER A 163 -10.79 -12.37 -15.99
C SER A 163 -11.61 -12.31 -14.69
N HIS A 164 -11.52 -11.22 -13.91
CA HIS A 164 -12.18 -11.08 -12.60
C HIS A 164 -13.20 -9.93 -12.55
N LYS A 165 -13.37 -9.18 -13.63
CA LYS A 165 -14.40 -8.16 -13.73
C LYS A 165 -15.73 -8.81 -14.13
N THR A 166 -16.65 -8.91 -13.19
CA THR A 166 -18.05 -9.31 -13.42
C THR A 166 -18.86 -8.15 -13.99
#